data_3d7e4f019d372a9164346d6d3ebe6919
#
_entry.id   3d7e4f019d372a9164346d6d3ebe6919
#
_cell.length_a   1.000
_cell.length_b   1.000
_cell.length_c   1.000
_cell.angle_alpha   90.00
_cell.angle_beta   90.00
_cell.angle_gamma   90.00
#
_symmetry.space_group_name_H-M   'P 1'
#
loop_
_entity.id
_entity.type
_entity.pdbx_description
1 polymer ?
#
loop_
_entity_poly.entity_id
_entity_poly.type
_entity_poly.pdbx_seq_one_letter_code
_entity_poly.pdbx_strand_id
1 'polypeptide(L)'
;MSRPVLPVFLPAVMVAILVGLWPAYAAVADESIGVLESFDSKYVGEWRIDGRTYVVETRATIPVAGPLPPAGAESPVPGQLVRVKYDVRDGVRYITWMQLLGIGPESVQDGPHLIWSDDDSATMITVVDGKVIRSVHDGISDGDELSTPSRTIPAIRIGSTVAPPASSWPDATRILAVSDLEGNRETFLAFLQGNGVVNEAGEWIWGDGHLVLNGDIVDRGEQVTELLWMIRRLEREAVRAGGRVHYVLGNHESMVMAGDLRYIHPKYRFTTDRIGASYDDLHGPNSELGRWLRNHNSVIRVGPFLFVHAGYSPELDRLGLELDEINRTIRVGLGPPAWPTAAKADLRTGLIWHQQGPHWYRGYFPRHAADWGGRPSEEMIASILNRHGVKHIVVGHTVVDEVGRIDGRPELIGIDVAWRDPSEAAGLLLAEGRLYQVDASGQKTPLDSGQSPTSGE
;
A
#
# COMPACT_ATOMS: atom_id res chain seq x y z
N MET A 1 -43.85 24.82 60.82
CA MET A 1 -43.87 23.34 60.76
C MET A 1 -43.39 22.93 59.39
N SER A 2 -42.09 22.74 59.28
CA SER A 2 -41.39 22.39 58.04
C SER A 2 -41.26 20.85 57.93
N ARG A 3 -41.69 20.26 56.84
CA ARG A 3 -41.49 18.87 56.51
C ARG A 3 -40.14 18.68 55.79
N PRO A 4 -39.34 17.67 56.08
CA PRO A 4 -38.09 17.41 55.38
C PRO A 4 -38.33 16.67 54.04
N VAL A 5 -37.57 17.08 53.02
CA VAL A 5 -37.48 16.43 51.72
C VAL A 5 -36.44 15.31 51.80
N LEU A 6 -36.89 14.11 51.49
CA LEU A 6 -36.01 12.93 51.34
C LEU A 6 -35.34 12.95 49.96
N PRO A 7 -34.05 12.59 49.83
CA PRO A 7 -33.40 12.46 48.53
C PRO A 7 -33.75 11.11 47.87
N VAL A 8 -34.13 11.20 46.59
CA VAL A 8 -34.37 10.04 45.76
C VAL A 8 -33.01 9.52 45.26
N PHE A 9 -32.64 8.32 45.72
CA PHE A 9 -31.53 7.56 45.13
C PHE A 9 -31.95 6.95 43.83
N LEU A 10 -31.36 7.39 42.71
CA LEU A 10 -31.39 6.65 41.44
C LEU A 10 -30.27 5.59 41.45
N PRO A 11 -30.52 4.36 41.04
CA PRO A 11 -29.50 3.35 40.94
C PRO A 11 -28.58 3.68 39.74
N ALA A 12 -27.28 3.71 40.00
CA ALA A 12 -26.28 3.77 38.94
C ALA A 12 -26.33 2.47 38.13
N VAL A 13 -26.75 2.59 36.87
CA VAL A 13 -26.60 1.51 35.87
C VAL A 13 -25.13 1.48 35.48
N MET A 14 -24.47 0.42 35.95
CA MET A 14 -23.10 0.10 35.55
C MET A 14 -23.15 -0.40 34.10
N VAL A 15 -22.87 0.46 33.14
CA VAL A 15 -22.61 0.03 31.78
C VAL A 15 -21.22 -0.58 31.75
N ALA A 16 -21.15 -1.90 31.72
CA ALA A 16 -19.93 -2.62 31.45
C ALA A 16 -19.57 -2.37 29.98
N ILE A 17 -18.63 -1.46 29.75
CA ILE A 17 -17.98 -1.30 28.45
C ILE A 17 -17.08 -2.53 28.29
N LEU A 18 -17.54 -3.50 27.49
CA LEU A 18 -16.67 -4.53 26.93
C LEU A 18 -15.72 -3.82 25.96
N VAL A 19 -14.58 -3.40 26.50
CA VAL A 19 -13.41 -3.06 25.68
C VAL A 19 -12.95 -4.37 25.07
N GLY A 20 -13.31 -4.60 23.82
CA GLY A 20 -12.71 -5.66 23.02
C GLY A 20 -11.20 -5.49 23.06
N LEU A 21 -10.53 -6.43 23.70
CA LEU A 21 -9.09 -6.56 23.70
C LEU A 21 -8.68 -6.88 22.25
N TRP A 22 -8.40 -5.82 21.48
CA TRP A 22 -7.46 -5.96 20.39
C TRP A 22 -6.14 -6.42 21.00
N PRO A 23 -5.41 -7.39 20.42
CA PRO A 23 -4.20 -7.88 21.03
C PRO A 23 -3.29 -6.69 21.37
N ALA A 24 -2.95 -6.60 22.66
CA ALA A 24 -1.97 -5.64 23.11
C ALA A 24 -0.78 -5.70 22.16
N TYR A 25 -0.30 -4.53 21.75
CA TYR A 25 0.99 -4.39 21.08
C TYR A 25 2.00 -5.24 21.88
N ALA A 26 2.25 -6.45 21.38
CA ALA A 26 3.42 -7.17 21.81
C ALA A 26 4.60 -6.23 21.49
N ALA A 27 5.46 -5.97 22.44
CA ALA A 27 6.68 -5.21 22.20
C ALA A 27 7.28 -5.78 20.92
N VAL A 28 7.35 -4.96 19.86
CA VAL A 28 7.94 -5.40 18.59
C VAL A 28 9.35 -5.77 18.95
N ALA A 29 9.70 -7.05 18.84
CA ALA A 29 11.07 -7.48 19.05
C ALA A 29 11.96 -6.61 18.15
N ASP A 30 13.05 -6.09 18.70
CA ASP A 30 13.98 -5.29 17.92
C ASP A 30 14.38 -6.09 16.67
N GLU A 31 14.42 -5.42 15.52
CA GLU A 31 14.69 -6.04 14.23
C GLU A 31 15.89 -5.38 13.57
N SER A 32 16.72 -6.17 12.94
CA SER A 32 17.86 -5.70 12.14
C SER A 32 17.99 -6.53 10.88
N ILE A 33 18.46 -5.88 9.80
CA ILE A 33 18.85 -6.53 8.56
C ILE A 33 20.28 -6.13 8.27
N GLY A 34 21.11 -7.09 7.97
CA GLY A 34 22.52 -6.82 7.70
C GLY A 34 23.20 -7.99 7.01
N VAL A 35 24.47 -7.76 6.65
CA VAL A 35 25.32 -8.78 6.06
C VAL A 35 25.82 -9.69 7.16
N LEU A 36 25.56 -10.98 7.03
CA LEU A 36 26.15 -11.99 7.88
C LEU A 36 27.65 -12.06 7.64
N GLU A 37 28.46 -11.64 8.62
CA GLU A 37 29.92 -11.63 8.51
C GLU A 37 30.53 -12.96 8.98
N SER A 38 30.04 -13.47 10.10
CA SER A 38 30.48 -14.72 10.70
C SER A 38 29.46 -15.28 11.66
N PHE A 39 29.55 -16.58 11.96
CA PHE A 39 28.78 -17.25 12.98
C PHE A 39 29.53 -18.49 13.50
N ASP A 40 29.22 -18.96 14.70
CA ASP A 40 29.80 -20.15 15.26
C ASP A 40 29.35 -21.43 14.53
N SER A 41 30.24 -22.41 14.49
CA SER A 41 30.15 -23.62 13.64
C SER A 41 28.93 -24.52 13.86
N LYS A 42 28.09 -24.23 14.85
CA LYS A 42 26.88 -25.00 15.19
C LYS A 42 25.58 -24.16 15.18
N TYR A 43 25.64 -22.98 14.61
CA TYR A 43 24.50 -22.02 14.61
C TYR A 43 24.03 -21.59 16.03
N VAL A 44 24.79 -21.92 17.05
CA VAL A 44 24.61 -21.50 18.44
C VAL A 44 25.88 -20.78 18.86
N GLY A 45 25.76 -19.67 19.56
CA GLY A 45 26.92 -18.86 19.95
C GLY A 45 26.86 -17.45 19.34
N GLU A 46 28.03 -16.88 19.06
CA GLU A 46 28.13 -15.52 18.55
C GLU A 46 27.94 -15.44 17.04
N TRP A 47 27.11 -14.50 16.62
CA TRP A 47 26.86 -14.13 15.23
C TRP A 47 27.24 -12.67 15.03
N ARG A 48 27.92 -12.38 13.94
CA ARG A 48 28.30 -11.03 13.55
C ARG A 48 27.53 -10.61 12.29
N ILE A 49 26.75 -9.53 12.43
CA ILE A 49 25.90 -9.00 11.35
C ILE A 49 26.12 -7.49 11.32
N ASP A 50 26.61 -6.96 10.19
CA ASP A 50 26.95 -5.54 9.98
C ASP A 50 27.72 -4.94 11.16
N GLY A 51 28.83 -5.59 11.57
CA GLY A 51 29.70 -5.16 12.66
C GLY A 51 29.10 -5.28 14.07
N ARG A 52 27.87 -5.74 14.21
CA ARG A 52 27.19 -5.93 15.52
C ARG A 52 27.21 -7.38 15.92
N THR A 53 27.41 -7.63 17.23
CA THR A 53 27.36 -9.00 17.78
C THR A 53 25.97 -9.33 18.28
N TYR A 54 25.52 -10.52 17.94
CA TYR A 54 24.28 -11.17 18.35
C TYR A 54 24.60 -12.53 18.94
N VAL A 55 23.73 -13.04 19.80
CA VAL A 55 23.87 -14.38 20.42
C VAL A 55 22.68 -15.23 20.06
N VAL A 56 22.95 -16.46 19.68
CA VAL A 56 21.96 -17.52 19.47
C VAL A 56 22.11 -18.53 20.58
N GLU A 57 21.11 -18.69 21.43
CA GLU A 57 21.17 -19.57 22.62
C GLU A 57 20.92 -21.03 22.29
N THR A 58 19.98 -21.33 21.38
CA THR A 58 19.68 -22.72 20.98
C THR A 58 19.21 -22.80 19.53
N ARG A 59 19.41 -23.96 18.88
CA ARG A 59 18.90 -24.20 17.51
C ARG A 59 17.37 -24.07 17.37
N ALA A 60 16.64 -24.29 18.46
CA ALA A 60 15.17 -24.18 18.48
C ALA A 60 14.68 -22.71 18.43
N THR A 61 15.56 -21.75 18.69
CA THR A 61 15.24 -20.32 18.68
C THR A 61 15.29 -19.68 17.26
N ILE A 62 15.71 -20.44 16.25
CA ILE A 62 15.79 -19.94 14.88
C ILE A 62 14.83 -20.71 13.97
N PRO A 63 13.54 -20.38 13.92
CA PRO A 63 12.72 -20.83 12.83
C PRO A 63 13.24 -20.14 11.56
N VAL A 64 13.78 -20.90 10.63
CA VAL A 64 14.10 -20.40 9.28
C VAL A 64 12.77 -20.20 8.57
N ALA A 65 12.27 -18.96 8.58
CA ALA A 65 11.08 -18.58 7.83
C ALA A 65 11.51 -17.89 6.54
N GLY A 66 11.16 -18.48 5.42
CA GLY A 66 11.39 -17.92 4.08
C GLY A 66 11.05 -18.95 3.02
N PRO A 67 10.91 -18.57 1.74
CA PRO A 67 10.94 -19.57 0.70
C PRO A 67 12.21 -20.39 0.88
N LEU A 68 12.05 -21.70 0.96
CA LEU A 68 13.19 -22.62 1.08
C LEU A 68 14.23 -22.22 0.04
N PRO A 69 15.50 -22.02 0.42
CA PRO A 69 16.55 -21.84 -0.55
C PRO A 69 16.50 -23.02 -1.55
N PRO A 70 16.94 -22.81 -2.80
CA PRO A 70 16.97 -23.90 -3.76
C PRO A 70 17.63 -25.13 -3.15
N ALA A 71 17.07 -26.30 -3.39
CA ALA A 71 17.47 -27.56 -2.77
C ALA A 71 19.00 -27.70 -2.74
N GLY A 72 19.61 -27.62 -1.53
CA GLY A 72 21.05 -27.66 -1.32
C GLY A 72 21.65 -26.53 -0.50
N ALA A 73 20.93 -25.43 -0.22
CA ALA A 73 21.41 -24.30 0.61
C ALA A 73 20.77 -24.36 2.00
N GLU A 74 21.15 -25.35 2.80
CA GLU A 74 20.58 -25.54 4.15
C GLU A 74 21.24 -24.70 5.25
N SER A 75 22.23 -23.88 4.90
CA SER A 75 23.06 -23.20 5.90
C SER A 75 23.29 -21.74 5.55
N PRO A 76 23.20 -20.80 6.54
CA PRO A 76 23.64 -19.44 6.34
C PRO A 76 25.10 -19.41 5.90
N VAL A 77 25.41 -18.53 4.95
CA VAL A 77 26.77 -18.37 4.42
C VAL A 77 27.19 -16.91 4.67
N PRO A 78 28.43 -16.66 5.16
CA PRO A 78 28.97 -15.31 5.25
C PRO A 78 28.84 -14.57 3.90
N GLY A 79 28.47 -13.29 3.95
CA GLY A 79 28.19 -12.48 2.77
C GLY A 79 26.70 -12.40 2.38
N GLN A 80 25.83 -13.24 2.93
CA GLN A 80 24.39 -13.15 2.69
C GLN A 80 23.72 -12.07 3.55
N LEU A 81 22.64 -11.49 3.02
CA LEU A 81 21.75 -10.65 3.81
C LEU A 81 20.85 -11.52 4.68
N VAL A 82 20.77 -11.15 5.96
CA VAL A 82 19.92 -11.80 6.95
C VAL A 82 19.04 -10.76 7.63
N ARG A 83 17.81 -11.15 7.92
CA ARG A 83 16.88 -10.41 8.76
C ARG A 83 16.78 -11.13 10.10
N VAL A 84 17.01 -10.42 11.20
CA VAL A 84 16.95 -10.99 12.55
C VAL A 84 15.99 -10.19 13.42
N LYS A 85 15.21 -10.89 14.24
CA LYS A 85 14.53 -10.32 15.40
C LYS A 85 15.29 -10.74 16.63
N TYR A 86 15.44 -9.83 17.58
CA TYR A 86 16.23 -10.08 18.78
C TYR A 86 15.66 -9.38 19.99
N ASP A 87 15.97 -9.92 21.16
CA ASP A 87 15.76 -9.28 22.45
C ASP A 87 17.09 -8.73 22.96
N VAL A 88 17.04 -7.65 23.74
CA VAL A 88 18.23 -7.13 24.42
C VAL A 88 18.11 -7.47 25.91
N ARG A 89 19.11 -8.25 26.42
CA ARG A 89 19.22 -8.63 27.82
C ARG A 89 20.63 -8.24 28.31
N ASP A 90 20.72 -7.39 29.31
CA ASP A 90 21.99 -6.91 29.85
C ASP A 90 22.96 -6.33 28.78
N GLY A 91 22.40 -5.62 27.79
CA GLY A 91 23.16 -5.04 26.69
C GLY A 91 23.57 -6.02 25.58
N VAL A 92 23.23 -7.30 25.69
CA VAL A 92 23.50 -8.33 24.69
C VAL A 92 22.26 -8.58 23.85
N ARG A 93 22.42 -8.71 22.51
CA ARG A 93 21.34 -9.00 21.55
C ARG A 93 21.20 -10.49 21.36
N TYR A 94 20.05 -11.05 21.69
CA TYR A 94 19.75 -12.47 21.54
C TYR A 94 18.79 -12.68 20.37
N ILE A 95 19.24 -13.38 19.31
CA ILE A 95 18.39 -13.67 18.14
C ILE A 95 17.25 -14.59 18.57
N THR A 96 16.02 -14.15 18.36
CA THR A 96 14.80 -14.90 18.59
C THR A 96 14.20 -15.46 17.30
N TRP A 97 14.55 -14.87 16.18
CA TRP A 97 14.08 -15.28 14.87
C TRP A 97 15.04 -14.81 13.77
N MET A 98 15.21 -15.57 12.69
CA MET A 98 16.05 -15.20 11.56
C MET A 98 15.45 -15.65 10.23
N GLN A 99 15.66 -14.86 9.20
CA GLN A 99 15.34 -15.12 7.81
C GLN A 99 16.58 -14.90 6.94
N LEU A 100 16.91 -15.86 6.09
CA LEU A 100 17.87 -15.66 5.01
C LEU A 100 17.13 -14.99 3.84
N LEU A 101 17.68 -13.90 3.31
CA LEU A 101 17.02 -13.16 2.23
C LEU A 101 17.37 -13.70 0.84
N GLY A 102 18.29 -14.64 0.74
CA GLY A 102 18.65 -15.29 -0.52
C GLY A 102 19.44 -14.41 -1.50
N ILE A 103 19.73 -13.17 -1.13
CA ILE A 103 20.44 -12.17 -1.94
C ILE A 103 21.68 -11.69 -1.20
N GLY A 104 22.75 -11.33 -1.93
CA GLY A 104 23.91 -10.62 -1.40
C GLY A 104 23.69 -9.11 -1.45
N PRO A 105 24.40 -8.33 -0.61
CA PRO A 105 24.30 -6.88 -0.60
C PRO A 105 24.63 -6.24 -1.95
N GLU A 106 25.50 -6.89 -2.74
CA GLU A 106 25.91 -6.44 -4.08
C GLU A 106 24.80 -6.54 -5.14
N SER A 107 23.68 -7.22 -4.84
CA SER A 107 22.53 -7.28 -5.74
C SER A 107 21.45 -6.25 -5.39
N VAL A 108 21.58 -5.55 -4.25
CA VAL A 108 20.56 -4.62 -3.79
C VAL A 108 20.58 -3.33 -4.59
N GLN A 109 19.42 -3.00 -5.15
CA GLN A 109 19.13 -1.77 -5.88
C GLN A 109 17.97 -1.04 -5.20
N ASP A 110 18.05 0.27 -5.05
CA ASP A 110 16.94 1.10 -4.56
C ASP A 110 17.10 2.57 -4.97
N GLY A 111 16.00 3.27 -5.13
CA GLY A 111 15.97 4.64 -5.57
C GLY A 111 15.87 4.78 -7.11
N PRO A 112 15.92 6.02 -7.62
CA PRO A 112 16.38 7.23 -6.95
C PRO A 112 15.37 7.77 -5.95
N HIS A 113 15.87 8.25 -4.81
CA HIS A 113 15.11 9.06 -3.88
C HIS A 113 15.59 10.50 -4.02
N LEU A 114 14.71 11.43 -4.36
CA LEU A 114 15.02 12.85 -4.47
C LEU A 114 14.47 13.57 -3.26
N ILE A 115 15.34 14.11 -2.42
CA ILE A 115 14.99 14.78 -1.17
C ILE A 115 15.29 16.27 -1.31
N TRP A 116 14.25 17.08 -1.26
CA TRP A 116 14.32 18.52 -1.39
C TRP A 116 14.86 19.18 -0.12
N SER A 117 15.86 20.03 -0.27
CA SER A 117 16.36 20.91 0.79
C SER A 117 15.63 22.26 0.81
N ASP A 118 15.20 22.73 -0.35
CA ASP A 118 14.40 23.93 -0.59
C ASP A 118 13.60 23.78 -1.90
N ASP A 119 13.16 24.89 -2.49
CA ASP A 119 12.22 24.87 -3.63
C ASP A 119 12.88 24.44 -4.96
N ASP A 120 14.20 24.64 -5.10
CA ASP A 120 14.92 24.35 -6.34
C ASP A 120 16.19 23.50 -6.16
N SER A 121 16.47 23.05 -4.95
CA SER A 121 17.65 22.26 -4.64
C SER A 121 17.26 20.94 -3.96
N ALA A 122 17.86 19.84 -4.41
CA ALA A 122 17.58 18.52 -3.86
C ALA A 122 18.81 17.60 -3.87
N THR A 123 18.82 16.65 -2.95
CA THR A 123 19.78 15.55 -2.94
C THR A 123 19.14 14.31 -3.53
N MET A 124 19.72 13.78 -4.59
CA MET A 124 19.37 12.46 -5.13
C MET A 124 20.18 11.39 -4.41
N ILE A 125 19.50 10.37 -3.93
CA ILE A 125 20.08 9.22 -3.24
C ILE A 125 19.69 7.94 -3.99
N THR A 126 20.67 7.14 -4.38
CA THR A 126 20.42 5.86 -5.07
C THR A 126 21.33 4.80 -4.45
N VAL A 127 20.79 3.60 -4.26
CA VAL A 127 21.57 2.42 -3.87
C VAL A 127 21.79 1.56 -5.11
N VAL A 128 23.05 1.39 -5.49
CA VAL A 128 23.47 0.56 -6.62
C VAL A 128 24.49 -0.46 -6.13
N ASP A 129 24.20 -1.74 -6.36
CA ASP A 129 25.05 -2.83 -5.88
C ASP A 129 25.34 -2.71 -4.36
N GLY A 130 24.31 -2.37 -3.58
CA GLY A 130 24.40 -2.16 -2.14
C GLY A 130 25.17 -0.93 -1.69
N LYS A 131 25.65 -0.09 -2.62
CA LYS A 131 26.42 1.14 -2.32
C LYS A 131 25.56 2.37 -2.51
N VAL A 132 25.59 3.25 -1.52
CA VAL A 132 24.88 4.54 -1.56
C VAL A 132 25.63 5.54 -2.43
N ILE A 133 24.97 6.06 -3.44
CA ILE A 133 25.45 7.16 -4.29
C ILE A 133 24.57 8.37 -4.00
N ARG A 134 25.21 9.53 -3.79
CA ARG A 134 24.52 10.82 -3.59
C ARG A 134 25.01 11.84 -4.59
N SER A 135 24.08 12.64 -5.12
CA SER A 135 24.39 13.84 -5.90
C SER A 135 23.47 14.99 -5.47
N VAL A 136 24.04 16.19 -5.41
CA VAL A 136 23.28 17.42 -5.17
C VAL A 136 22.94 18.05 -6.51
N HIS A 137 21.72 18.51 -6.65
CA HIS A 137 21.19 19.17 -7.83
C HIS A 137 20.59 20.50 -7.39
N ASP A 138 21.04 21.59 -8.02
CA ASP A 138 20.61 22.95 -7.74
C ASP A 138 19.96 23.56 -9.00
N GLY A 139 19.05 24.51 -8.80
CA GLY A 139 18.34 25.18 -9.90
C GLY A 139 17.37 24.27 -10.64
N ILE A 140 16.79 23.30 -9.93
CA ILE A 140 15.82 22.34 -10.51
C ILE A 140 14.51 23.07 -10.81
N SER A 141 14.04 22.89 -12.03
CA SER A 141 12.76 23.44 -12.50
C SER A 141 11.75 22.36 -12.86
N ASP A 142 10.48 22.75 -12.88
CA ASP A 142 9.42 21.87 -13.37
C ASP A 142 9.69 21.43 -14.82
N GLY A 143 9.57 20.14 -15.07
CA GLY A 143 9.83 19.52 -16.35
C GLY A 143 11.27 19.09 -16.60
N ASP A 144 12.20 19.41 -15.70
CA ASP A 144 13.61 18.96 -15.81
C ASP A 144 13.70 17.44 -15.77
N GLU A 145 14.68 16.93 -16.49
CA GLU A 145 15.03 15.52 -16.50
C GLU A 145 16.40 15.32 -15.84
N LEU A 146 16.42 14.58 -14.74
CA LEU A 146 17.62 14.27 -13.99
C LEU A 146 18.07 12.83 -14.30
N SER A 147 19.28 12.68 -14.79
CA SER A 147 19.92 11.37 -14.94
C SER A 147 20.21 10.75 -13.58
N THR A 148 20.04 9.45 -13.47
CA THR A 148 20.25 8.71 -12.22
C THR A 148 21.27 7.58 -12.41
N PRO A 149 21.96 7.15 -11.36
CA PRO A 149 22.83 5.97 -11.43
C PRO A 149 22.05 4.65 -11.37
N SER A 150 20.73 4.68 -11.20
CA SER A 150 19.89 3.46 -11.15
C SER A 150 19.92 2.72 -12.48
N ARG A 151 20.03 1.39 -12.42
CA ARG A 151 20.00 0.54 -13.61
C ARG A 151 18.59 0.39 -14.20
N THR A 152 17.57 0.54 -13.37
CA THR A 152 16.16 0.36 -13.76
C THR A 152 15.46 1.69 -14.06
N ILE A 153 15.97 2.79 -13.52
CA ILE A 153 15.42 4.13 -13.68
C ILE A 153 16.56 5.07 -14.09
N PRO A 154 16.97 5.07 -15.37
CA PRO A 154 18.15 5.84 -15.82
C PRO A 154 17.94 7.36 -15.74
N ALA A 155 16.71 7.82 -15.74
CA ALA A 155 16.35 9.23 -15.57
C ALA A 155 14.98 9.37 -14.90
N ILE A 156 14.82 10.47 -14.16
CA ILE A 156 13.54 10.90 -13.59
C ILE A 156 13.18 12.27 -14.13
N ARG A 157 11.88 12.47 -14.38
CA ARG A 157 11.39 13.79 -14.75
C ARG A 157 10.72 14.44 -13.56
N ILE A 158 11.15 15.63 -13.24
CA ILE A 158 10.58 16.43 -12.17
C ILE A 158 9.21 16.95 -12.62
N GLY A 159 8.24 16.87 -11.74
CA GLY A 159 6.92 17.45 -11.97
C GLY A 159 6.66 18.52 -10.94
N SER A 160 6.04 19.63 -11.36
CA SER A 160 5.50 20.57 -10.40
C SER A 160 4.60 19.84 -9.42
N THR A 161 4.54 20.32 -8.18
CA THR A 161 3.49 19.95 -7.24
C THR A 161 2.15 20.37 -7.84
N VAL A 162 1.63 19.52 -8.72
CA VAL A 162 0.35 19.75 -9.40
C VAL A 162 -0.73 19.77 -8.33
N ALA A 163 -1.69 20.66 -8.49
CA ALA A 163 -2.91 20.62 -7.70
C ALA A 163 -3.49 19.19 -7.71
N PRO A 164 -4.11 18.75 -6.60
CA PRO A 164 -4.72 17.43 -6.55
C PRO A 164 -5.61 17.19 -7.79
N PRO A 165 -5.57 15.98 -8.37
CA PRO A 165 -6.38 15.67 -9.53
C PRO A 165 -7.88 15.78 -9.20
N ALA A 166 -8.71 16.01 -10.21
CA ALA A 166 -10.16 15.94 -10.05
C ALA A 166 -10.58 14.59 -9.43
N SER A 167 -11.65 14.61 -8.65
CA SER A 167 -12.22 13.39 -8.05
C SER A 167 -13.29 12.73 -8.92
N SER A 168 -13.67 13.34 -10.06
CA SER A 168 -14.77 12.84 -10.90
C SER A 168 -14.46 12.95 -12.40
N TRP A 169 -14.64 11.82 -13.10
CA TRP A 169 -14.44 11.62 -14.53
C TRP A 169 -15.61 10.85 -15.13
N PRO A 170 -16.83 11.43 -15.17
CA PRO A 170 -18.06 10.71 -15.49
C PRO A 170 -18.13 10.19 -16.93
N ASP A 171 -17.42 10.82 -17.84
CA ASP A 171 -17.48 10.52 -19.28
C ASP A 171 -16.49 9.43 -19.72
N ALA A 172 -15.71 8.86 -18.80
CA ALA A 172 -14.78 7.78 -19.10
C ALA A 172 -15.55 6.51 -19.49
N THR A 173 -15.24 5.96 -20.67
CA THR A 173 -15.92 4.78 -21.24
C THR A 173 -15.02 3.57 -21.43
N ARG A 174 -13.70 3.76 -21.37
CA ARG A 174 -12.70 2.70 -21.46
C ARG A 174 -11.82 2.75 -20.22
N ILE A 175 -12.04 1.82 -19.29
CA ILE A 175 -11.47 1.84 -17.94
C ILE A 175 -10.87 0.47 -17.65
N LEU A 176 -9.61 0.44 -17.23
CA LEU A 176 -8.94 -0.73 -16.65
C LEU A 176 -8.61 -0.42 -15.20
N ALA A 177 -9.00 -1.29 -14.28
CA ALA A 177 -8.74 -1.09 -12.86
C ALA A 177 -8.05 -2.30 -12.24
N VAL A 178 -7.05 -2.04 -11.41
CA VAL A 178 -6.29 -3.00 -10.62
C VAL A 178 -6.11 -2.47 -9.21
N SER A 179 -5.75 -3.33 -8.26
CA SER A 179 -5.53 -2.97 -6.85
C SER A 179 -4.41 -3.80 -6.23
N ASP A 180 -3.88 -3.32 -5.10
CA ASP A 180 -3.00 -4.10 -4.22
C ASP A 180 -1.75 -4.66 -4.94
N LEU A 181 -1.09 -3.82 -5.75
CA LEU A 181 0.10 -4.21 -6.52
C LEU A 181 1.31 -4.52 -5.63
N GLU A 182 1.38 -3.91 -4.45
CA GLU A 182 2.33 -4.25 -3.40
C GLU A 182 3.78 -4.42 -3.89
N GLY A 183 4.28 -3.48 -4.70
CA GLY A 183 5.65 -3.50 -5.20
C GLY A 183 5.97 -4.56 -6.27
N ASN A 184 4.97 -5.24 -6.85
CA ASN A 184 5.14 -6.25 -7.90
C ASN A 184 5.19 -5.61 -9.30
N ARG A 185 6.21 -4.79 -9.55
CA ARG A 185 6.37 -4.00 -10.78
C ARG A 185 6.43 -4.85 -12.05
N GLU A 186 7.17 -5.95 -12.05
CA GLU A 186 7.38 -6.76 -13.25
C GLU A 186 6.09 -7.44 -13.69
N THR A 187 5.35 -8.02 -12.75
CA THR A 187 4.04 -8.60 -13.00
C THR A 187 3.06 -7.55 -13.52
N PHE A 188 3.06 -6.36 -12.91
CA PHE A 188 2.20 -5.26 -13.38
C PHE A 188 2.57 -4.78 -14.78
N LEU A 189 3.87 -4.66 -15.09
CA LEU A 189 4.33 -4.30 -16.43
C LEU A 189 3.88 -5.33 -17.46
N ALA A 190 4.06 -6.63 -17.19
CA ALA A 190 3.60 -7.71 -18.06
C ALA A 190 2.08 -7.66 -18.28
N PHE A 191 1.31 -7.41 -17.23
CA PHE A 191 -0.13 -7.24 -17.30
C PHE A 191 -0.53 -6.05 -18.20
N LEU A 192 0.13 -4.90 -18.06
CA LEU A 192 -0.15 -3.74 -18.90
C LEU A 192 0.20 -3.98 -20.38
N GLN A 193 1.31 -4.70 -20.63
CA GLN A 193 1.72 -5.09 -21.99
C GLN A 193 0.72 -6.04 -22.63
N GLY A 194 0.33 -7.10 -21.93
CA GLY A 194 -0.64 -8.08 -22.43
C GLY A 194 -2.03 -7.47 -22.71
N ASN A 195 -2.40 -6.44 -21.97
CA ASN A 195 -3.65 -5.71 -22.18
C ASN A 195 -3.52 -4.52 -23.15
N GLY A 196 -2.37 -4.32 -23.78
CA GLY A 196 -2.14 -3.26 -24.79
C GLY A 196 -2.25 -1.84 -24.21
N VAL A 197 -1.97 -1.68 -22.91
CA VAL A 197 -1.91 -0.37 -22.24
C VAL A 197 -0.57 0.30 -22.50
N VAL A 198 0.50 -0.50 -22.48
CA VAL A 198 1.86 -0.05 -22.77
C VAL A 198 2.50 -0.94 -23.85
N ASN A 199 3.50 -0.39 -24.55
CA ASN A 199 4.33 -1.15 -25.50
C ASN A 199 5.43 -1.97 -24.78
N GLU A 200 6.30 -2.66 -25.55
CA GLU A 200 7.41 -3.44 -25.02
C GLU A 200 8.41 -2.60 -24.20
N ALA A 201 8.55 -1.31 -24.53
CA ALA A 201 9.38 -0.38 -23.73
C ALA A 201 8.68 0.14 -22.47
N GLY A 202 7.43 -0.27 -22.23
CA GLY A 202 6.61 0.18 -21.11
C GLY A 202 6.04 1.59 -21.28
N GLU A 203 6.00 2.14 -22.49
CA GLU A 203 5.44 3.46 -22.80
C GLU A 203 3.95 3.35 -23.08
N TRP A 204 3.17 4.38 -22.71
CA TRP A 204 1.73 4.43 -22.86
C TRP A 204 1.29 4.43 -24.34
N ILE A 205 0.48 3.46 -24.72
CA ILE A 205 -0.11 3.34 -26.07
C ILE A 205 -1.64 3.24 -26.07
N TRP A 206 -2.26 3.34 -24.88
CA TRP A 206 -3.70 3.09 -24.72
C TRP A 206 -4.59 4.30 -25.04
N GLY A 207 -4.03 5.36 -25.62
CA GLY A 207 -4.77 6.56 -26.06
C GLY A 207 -5.54 7.21 -24.91
N ASP A 208 -6.84 7.40 -25.09
CA ASP A 208 -7.77 8.04 -24.17
C ASP A 208 -8.28 7.14 -23.01
N GLY A 209 -7.73 5.94 -22.85
CA GLY A 209 -8.12 5.01 -21.79
C GLY A 209 -7.83 5.56 -20.38
N HIS A 210 -8.57 5.07 -19.39
CA HIS A 210 -8.44 5.40 -17.98
C HIS A 210 -7.95 4.18 -17.20
N LEU A 211 -6.70 4.20 -16.72
CA LEU A 211 -6.14 3.18 -15.82
C LEU A 211 -6.38 3.62 -14.38
N VAL A 212 -6.98 2.77 -13.55
CA VAL A 212 -7.22 3.03 -12.14
C VAL A 212 -6.39 2.06 -11.30
N LEU A 213 -5.54 2.61 -10.43
CA LEU A 213 -4.77 1.89 -9.41
C LEU A 213 -5.46 2.13 -8.07
N ASN A 214 -6.17 1.11 -7.57
CA ASN A 214 -7.11 1.28 -6.46
C ASN A 214 -6.48 1.07 -5.08
N GLY A 215 -5.24 1.57 -4.89
CA GLY A 215 -4.52 1.58 -3.61
C GLY A 215 -3.63 0.37 -3.37
N ASP A 216 -2.86 0.46 -2.30
CA ASP A 216 -1.89 -0.52 -1.84
C ASP A 216 -0.87 -0.91 -2.93
N ILE A 217 -0.25 0.11 -3.48
CA ILE A 217 0.83 -0.03 -4.47
C ILE A 217 2.17 -0.25 -3.77
N VAL A 218 2.30 0.28 -2.54
CA VAL A 218 3.49 0.18 -1.68
C VAL A 218 3.45 -1.07 -0.79
N ASP A 219 4.54 -1.31 -0.06
CA ASP A 219 4.76 -2.44 0.85
C ASP A 219 4.98 -3.79 0.17
N ARG A 220 5.28 -4.80 0.96
CA ARG A 220 5.47 -6.24 0.69
C ARG A 220 6.50 -6.59 -0.39
N GLY A 221 6.35 -6.08 -1.60
CA GLY A 221 7.25 -6.37 -2.73
C GLY A 221 8.55 -5.57 -2.70
N GLU A 222 9.51 -6.02 -3.48
CA GLU A 222 10.86 -5.45 -3.49
C GLU A 222 11.06 -4.30 -4.50
N GLN A 223 10.06 -4.01 -5.35
CA GLN A 223 10.19 -3.05 -6.46
C GLN A 223 9.25 -1.85 -6.29
N VAL A 224 8.97 -1.44 -5.03
CA VAL A 224 8.06 -0.31 -4.73
C VAL A 224 8.56 0.99 -5.36
N THR A 225 9.82 1.34 -5.14
CA THR A 225 10.39 2.60 -5.66
C THR A 225 10.33 2.66 -7.18
N GLU A 226 10.68 1.56 -7.84
CA GLU A 226 10.66 1.42 -9.29
C GLU A 226 9.23 1.48 -9.85
N LEU A 227 8.28 0.88 -9.13
CA LEU A 227 6.85 0.90 -9.49
C LEU A 227 6.26 2.31 -9.40
N LEU A 228 6.55 3.03 -8.32
CA LEU A 228 6.07 4.40 -8.13
C LEU A 228 6.58 5.35 -9.23
N TRP A 229 7.86 5.27 -9.60
CA TRP A 229 8.42 6.05 -10.71
C TRP A 229 7.82 5.67 -12.06
N MET A 230 7.56 4.38 -12.29
CA MET A 230 6.87 3.92 -13.50
C MET A 230 5.46 4.50 -13.59
N ILE A 231 4.68 4.43 -12.52
CA ILE A 231 3.31 4.97 -12.47
C ILE A 231 3.33 6.48 -12.73
N ARG A 232 4.22 7.21 -12.07
CA ARG A 232 4.35 8.65 -12.25
C ARG A 232 4.72 9.05 -13.68
N ARG A 233 5.52 8.23 -14.36
CA ARG A 233 5.80 8.41 -15.79
C ARG A 233 4.56 8.16 -16.63
N LEU A 234 3.85 7.06 -16.39
CA LEU A 234 2.62 6.70 -17.10
C LEU A 234 1.51 7.74 -16.94
N GLU A 235 1.37 8.38 -15.77
CA GLU A 235 0.41 9.49 -15.58
C GLU A 235 0.64 10.60 -16.60
N ARG A 236 1.88 11.03 -16.80
CA ARG A 236 2.21 12.09 -17.77
C ARG A 236 2.02 11.66 -19.21
N GLU A 237 2.39 10.42 -19.53
CA GLU A 237 2.24 9.87 -20.87
C GLU A 237 0.75 9.73 -21.24
N ALA A 238 -0.06 9.20 -20.33
CA ALA A 238 -1.50 9.07 -20.51
C ALA A 238 -2.17 10.42 -20.78
N VAL A 239 -1.84 11.45 -19.99
CA VAL A 239 -2.37 12.81 -20.19
C VAL A 239 -2.05 13.35 -21.60
N ARG A 240 -0.83 13.14 -22.09
CA ARG A 240 -0.43 13.57 -23.44
C ARG A 240 -1.19 12.84 -24.56
N ALA A 241 -1.60 11.60 -24.28
CA ALA A 241 -2.37 10.78 -25.20
C ALA A 241 -3.89 10.98 -25.09
N GLY A 242 -4.36 11.86 -24.18
CA GLY A 242 -5.78 12.11 -23.91
C GLY A 242 -6.41 11.18 -22.87
N GLY A 243 -5.65 10.23 -22.33
CA GLY A 243 -6.06 9.30 -21.29
C GLY A 243 -5.70 9.77 -19.88
N ARG A 244 -5.79 8.85 -18.92
CA ARG A 244 -5.45 9.13 -17.51
C ARG A 244 -4.97 7.87 -16.79
N VAL A 245 -4.03 8.05 -15.86
CA VAL A 245 -3.80 7.12 -14.77
C VAL A 245 -4.34 7.75 -13.49
N HIS A 246 -5.17 7.04 -12.77
CA HIS A 246 -5.75 7.46 -11.51
C HIS A 246 -5.14 6.63 -10.40
N TYR A 247 -4.44 7.26 -9.49
CA TYR A 247 -3.93 6.63 -8.28
C TYR A 247 -4.90 6.93 -7.14
N VAL A 248 -5.48 5.90 -6.54
CA VAL A 248 -6.28 5.97 -5.32
C VAL A 248 -5.39 5.54 -4.15
N LEU A 249 -5.37 6.30 -3.07
CA LEU A 249 -4.59 5.93 -1.89
C LEU A 249 -5.27 4.81 -1.11
N GLY A 250 -4.48 3.80 -0.70
CA GLY A 250 -4.89 2.74 0.20
C GLY A 250 -4.38 2.95 1.63
N ASN A 251 -4.60 1.93 2.47
CA ASN A 251 -4.13 1.99 3.85
C ASN A 251 -2.61 1.82 3.94
N HIS A 252 -1.98 1.07 3.04
CA HIS A 252 -0.52 0.89 3.05
C HIS A 252 0.22 2.19 2.71
N GLU A 253 -0.26 3.01 1.76
CA GLU A 253 0.28 4.35 1.55
C GLU A 253 0.19 5.20 2.82
N SER A 254 -0.96 5.19 3.49
CA SER A 254 -1.15 5.95 4.74
C SER A 254 -0.25 5.43 5.86
N MET A 255 -0.06 4.12 5.98
CA MET A 255 0.82 3.48 6.96
C MET A 255 2.27 3.89 6.74
N VAL A 256 2.79 3.76 5.53
CA VAL A 256 4.16 4.16 5.19
C VAL A 256 4.38 5.65 5.50
N MET A 257 3.47 6.52 5.07
CA MET A 257 3.57 7.96 5.32
C MET A 257 3.44 8.35 6.80
N ALA A 258 2.90 7.46 7.63
CA ALA A 258 2.78 7.63 9.09
C ALA A 258 3.90 6.94 9.89
N GLY A 259 4.85 6.28 9.23
CA GLY A 259 5.95 5.55 9.87
C GLY A 259 5.57 4.17 10.41
N ASP A 260 4.41 3.63 10.00
CA ASP A 260 4.07 2.23 10.27
C ASP A 260 4.67 1.33 9.19
N LEU A 261 5.88 0.88 9.44
CA LEU A 261 6.73 0.17 8.48
C LEU A 261 6.70 -1.36 8.65
N ARG A 262 5.61 -1.91 9.22
CA ARG A 262 5.51 -3.35 9.52
C ARG A 262 5.58 -4.25 8.29
N TYR A 263 5.15 -3.74 7.13
CA TYR A 263 4.98 -4.51 5.90
C TYR A 263 5.98 -4.19 4.81
N ILE A 264 6.94 -3.26 5.04
CA ILE A 264 7.96 -2.96 4.03
C ILE A 264 8.82 -4.20 3.75
N HIS A 265 9.23 -4.36 2.50
CA HIS A 265 10.14 -5.44 2.13
C HIS A 265 11.48 -5.29 2.87
N PRO A 266 12.11 -6.40 3.29
CA PRO A 266 13.41 -6.38 3.97
C PRO A 266 14.51 -5.58 3.26
N LYS A 267 14.51 -5.54 1.93
CA LYS A 267 15.40 -4.71 1.12
C LYS A 267 15.43 -3.25 1.61
N TYR A 268 14.24 -2.69 1.89
CA TYR A 268 14.12 -1.28 2.28
C TYR A 268 14.67 -0.97 3.68
N ARG A 269 14.61 -1.92 4.61
CA ARG A 269 15.29 -1.76 5.91
C ARG A 269 16.81 -1.73 5.73
N PHE A 270 17.33 -2.62 4.88
CA PHE A 270 18.76 -2.63 4.55
C PHE A 270 19.21 -1.33 3.86
N THR A 271 18.44 -0.83 2.89
CA THR A 271 18.81 0.38 2.16
C THR A 271 18.71 1.62 3.02
N THR A 272 17.67 1.76 3.85
CA THR A 272 17.48 2.89 4.76
C THR A 272 18.55 2.97 5.84
N ASP A 273 18.98 1.84 6.41
CA ASP A 273 20.11 1.82 7.33
C ASP A 273 21.39 2.36 6.68
N ARG A 274 21.64 2.02 5.41
CA ARG A 274 22.82 2.52 4.64
C ARG A 274 22.66 3.96 4.18
N ILE A 275 21.46 4.37 3.85
CA ILE A 275 21.13 5.76 3.51
C ILE A 275 21.22 6.65 4.76
N GLY A 276 20.95 6.13 5.95
CA GLY A 276 20.90 6.91 7.19
C GLY A 276 19.64 7.78 7.28
N ALA A 277 18.53 7.34 6.66
CA ALA A 277 17.21 7.95 6.72
C ALA A 277 16.17 6.85 6.91
N SER A 278 15.03 7.16 7.53
CA SER A 278 13.94 6.19 7.66
C SER A 278 13.17 6.04 6.33
N TYR A 279 12.45 4.95 6.18
CA TYR A 279 11.66 4.71 4.95
C TYR A 279 10.51 5.71 4.79
N ASP A 280 9.91 6.13 5.88
CA ASP A 280 8.89 7.19 5.89
C ASP A 280 9.45 8.57 5.55
N ASP A 281 10.72 8.87 5.87
CA ASP A 281 11.41 10.08 5.39
C ASP A 281 11.53 10.06 3.86
N LEU A 282 11.84 8.89 3.27
CA LEU A 282 11.92 8.72 1.81
C LEU A 282 10.56 8.87 1.11
N HIS A 283 9.45 8.78 1.86
CA HIS A 283 8.07 9.05 1.44
C HIS A 283 7.49 10.28 2.15
N GLY A 284 8.35 11.07 2.79
CA GLY A 284 8.01 12.26 3.55
C GLY A 284 7.63 13.47 2.67
N PRO A 285 7.17 14.57 3.30
CA PRO A 285 6.75 15.77 2.56
C PRO A 285 7.91 16.48 1.84
N ASN A 286 9.15 16.16 2.17
CA ASN A 286 10.34 16.71 1.51
C ASN A 286 10.88 15.76 0.41
N SER A 287 10.34 14.59 0.23
CA SER A 287 10.73 13.72 -0.88
C SER A 287 9.84 13.95 -2.10
N GLU A 288 10.40 13.77 -3.30
CA GLU A 288 9.65 13.94 -4.55
C GLU A 288 8.49 12.94 -4.68
N LEU A 289 8.73 11.67 -4.35
CA LEU A 289 7.66 10.65 -4.34
C LEU A 289 6.65 10.91 -3.23
N GLY A 290 7.08 11.35 -2.05
CA GLY A 290 6.18 11.68 -0.96
C GLY A 290 5.29 12.89 -1.24
N ARG A 291 5.82 13.94 -1.89
CA ARG A 291 5.03 15.09 -2.37
C ARG A 291 3.99 14.64 -3.39
N TRP A 292 4.39 13.79 -4.34
CA TRP A 292 3.51 13.26 -5.38
C TRP A 292 2.40 12.38 -4.78
N LEU A 293 2.72 11.43 -3.90
CA LEU A 293 1.74 10.56 -3.26
C LEU A 293 0.69 11.36 -2.48
N ARG A 294 1.09 12.40 -1.74
CA ARG A 294 0.18 13.23 -0.94
C ARG A 294 -0.84 14.01 -1.74
N ASN A 295 -0.66 14.15 -3.05
CA ASN A 295 -1.62 14.83 -3.92
C ASN A 295 -2.76 13.94 -4.41
N HIS A 296 -2.65 12.61 -4.26
CA HIS A 296 -3.66 11.69 -4.77
C HIS A 296 -4.94 11.67 -3.93
N ASN A 297 -6.00 11.15 -4.55
CA ASN A 297 -7.31 10.99 -3.96
C ASN A 297 -7.45 9.60 -3.33
N SER A 298 -8.39 9.44 -2.40
CA SER A 298 -8.75 8.15 -1.77
C SER A 298 -10.12 7.65 -2.20
N VAL A 299 -10.93 8.51 -2.79
CA VAL A 299 -12.24 8.15 -3.35
C VAL A 299 -12.44 8.92 -4.64
N ILE A 300 -12.72 8.24 -5.75
CA ILE A 300 -12.93 8.87 -7.05
C ILE A 300 -14.08 8.24 -7.81
N ARG A 301 -14.72 9.05 -8.65
CA ARG A 301 -15.68 8.57 -9.67
C ARG A 301 -15.00 8.51 -11.03
N VAL A 302 -14.99 7.33 -11.68
CA VAL A 302 -14.53 7.19 -13.08
C VAL A 302 -15.58 6.39 -13.84
N GLY A 303 -16.19 7.02 -14.83
CA GLY A 303 -17.33 6.46 -15.55
C GLY A 303 -18.46 6.05 -14.63
N PRO A 304 -18.95 4.80 -14.73
CA PRO A 304 -20.04 4.28 -13.89
C PRO A 304 -19.57 3.77 -12.52
N PHE A 305 -18.30 3.97 -12.14
CA PHE A 305 -17.72 3.41 -10.93
C PHE A 305 -17.39 4.46 -9.88
N LEU A 306 -17.62 4.11 -8.61
CA LEU A 306 -16.98 4.70 -7.45
C LEU A 306 -15.82 3.81 -7.05
N PHE A 307 -14.60 4.29 -7.18
CA PHE A 307 -13.40 3.62 -6.73
C PHE A 307 -13.02 4.10 -5.33
N VAL A 308 -12.81 3.16 -4.45
CA VAL A 308 -12.38 3.38 -3.08
C VAL A 308 -11.58 2.16 -2.65
N HIS A 309 -10.42 2.37 -1.99
CA HIS A 309 -9.53 1.24 -1.73
C HIS A 309 -10.21 0.11 -0.96
N ALA A 310 -10.72 0.35 0.26
CA ALA A 310 -11.35 -0.70 1.06
C ALA A 310 -12.88 -0.73 0.95
N GLY A 311 -13.52 0.44 1.02
CA GLY A 311 -14.96 0.52 0.87
C GLY A 311 -15.56 1.87 1.29
N TYR A 312 -16.73 2.17 0.77
CA TYR A 312 -17.52 3.34 1.12
C TYR A 312 -18.64 2.90 2.08
N SER A 313 -18.44 3.11 3.38
CA SER A 313 -19.37 2.61 4.39
C SER A 313 -20.68 3.41 4.43
N PRO A 314 -21.79 2.81 4.91
CA PRO A 314 -23.02 3.56 5.20
C PRO A 314 -22.82 4.71 6.21
N GLU A 315 -21.89 4.55 7.15
CA GLU A 315 -21.54 5.60 8.10
C GLU A 315 -20.88 6.80 7.40
N LEU A 316 -20.00 6.53 6.43
CA LEU A 316 -19.39 7.57 5.59
C LEU A 316 -20.45 8.28 4.75
N ASP A 317 -21.40 7.53 4.16
CA ASP A 317 -22.50 8.11 3.39
C ASP A 317 -23.38 9.07 4.22
N ARG A 318 -23.65 8.70 5.50
CA ARG A 318 -24.44 9.55 6.42
C ARG A 318 -23.78 10.90 6.74
N LEU A 319 -22.47 11.03 6.58
CA LEU A 319 -21.79 12.32 6.75
C LEU A 319 -22.18 13.34 5.67
N GLY A 320 -22.70 12.88 4.53
CA GLY A 320 -23.14 13.73 3.43
C GLY A 320 -22.03 14.51 2.76
N LEU A 321 -20.77 14.03 2.85
CA LEU A 321 -19.61 14.71 2.28
C LEU A 321 -19.51 14.49 0.78
N GLU A 322 -19.08 15.52 0.06
CA GLU A 322 -18.70 15.41 -1.34
C GLU A 322 -17.31 14.74 -1.48
N LEU A 323 -17.03 14.12 -2.64
CA LEU A 323 -15.76 13.43 -2.89
C LEU A 323 -14.54 14.33 -2.64
N ASP A 324 -14.60 15.59 -3.08
CA ASP A 324 -13.51 16.56 -2.88
C ASP A 324 -13.29 16.90 -1.39
N GLU A 325 -14.36 16.90 -0.59
CA GLU A 325 -14.28 17.15 0.85
C GLU A 325 -13.63 15.95 1.56
N ILE A 326 -14.05 14.72 1.22
CA ILE A 326 -13.44 13.49 1.73
C ILE A 326 -11.94 13.47 1.40
N ASN A 327 -11.59 13.66 0.13
CA ASN A 327 -10.22 13.62 -0.35
C ASN A 327 -9.34 14.70 0.29
N ARG A 328 -9.86 15.91 0.46
CA ARG A 328 -9.14 17.01 1.14
C ARG A 328 -8.89 16.68 2.61
N THR A 329 -9.88 16.14 3.31
CA THR A 329 -9.76 15.75 4.72
C THR A 329 -8.69 14.68 4.88
N ILE A 330 -8.66 13.68 3.99
CA ILE A 330 -7.66 12.63 4.01
C ILE A 330 -6.26 13.21 3.76
N ARG A 331 -6.07 14.01 2.70
CA ARG A 331 -4.76 14.61 2.37
C ARG A 331 -4.18 15.43 3.53
N VAL A 332 -5.00 16.17 4.24
CA VAL A 332 -4.56 16.95 5.43
C VAL A 332 -4.09 16.05 6.56
N GLY A 333 -4.66 14.85 6.68
CA GLY A 333 -4.33 13.89 7.73
C GLY A 333 -3.19 12.92 7.38
N LEU A 334 -2.60 13.01 6.17
CA LEU A 334 -1.48 12.13 5.78
C LEU A 334 -0.19 12.50 6.52
N GLY A 335 0.39 11.56 7.23
CA GLY A 335 1.65 11.69 7.97
C GLY A 335 1.50 11.43 9.47
N PRO A 336 2.64 11.48 10.23
CA PRO A 336 2.59 11.24 11.66
C PRO A 336 1.95 12.41 12.45
N PRO A 337 1.37 12.16 13.65
CA PRO A 337 1.12 10.87 14.26
C PRO A 337 -0.36 10.49 14.10
N ALA A 338 -0.71 9.67 13.17
CA ALA A 338 -2.12 9.38 12.91
C ALA A 338 -2.68 8.26 13.79
N TRP A 339 -1.89 7.26 14.11
CA TRP A 339 -2.31 6.08 14.89
C TRP A 339 -1.69 6.06 16.29
N PRO A 340 -2.42 5.73 17.37
CA PRO A 340 -3.82 5.31 17.48
C PRO A 340 -4.81 6.44 17.79
N THR A 341 -4.38 7.69 17.84
CA THR A 341 -5.21 8.83 18.28
C THR A 341 -6.35 9.10 17.31
N ALA A 342 -6.07 9.03 16.02
CA ALA A 342 -7.05 9.30 14.97
C ALA A 342 -8.12 8.19 14.84
N ALA A 343 -7.81 6.95 15.21
CA ALA A 343 -8.80 5.87 15.23
C ALA A 343 -9.91 6.07 16.29
N LYS A 344 -9.67 6.95 17.27
CA LYS A 344 -10.64 7.35 18.31
C LYS A 344 -11.36 8.66 18.00
N ALA A 345 -10.96 9.37 16.94
CA ALA A 345 -11.64 10.56 16.47
C ALA A 345 -13.03 10.18 15.93
N ASP A 346 -13.93 11.19 15.84
CA ASP A 346 -15.14 10.96 15.08
C ASP A 346 -14.80 10.66 13.60
N LEU A 347 -15.68 9.96 12.91
CA LEU A 347 -15.45 9.52 11.53
C LEU A 347 -15.12 10.69 10.60
N ARG A 348 -15.72 11.86 10.79
CA ARG A 348 -15.51 13.02 9.91
C ARG A 348 -14.07 13.52 9.92
N THR A 349 -13.41 13.50 11.08
CA THR A 349 -12.02 13.96 11.25
C THR A 349 -11.01 12.82 11.17
N GLY A 350 -11.43 11.60 11.46
CA GLY A 350 -10.59 10.40 11.49
C GLY A 350 -10.66 9.53 10.23
N LEU A 351 -11.13 10.06 9.09
CA LEU A 351 -11.42 9.28 7.87
C LEU A 351 -10.32 8.29 7.45
N ILE A 352 -9.06 8.66 7.60
CA ILE A 352 -7.92 7.80 7.19
C ILE A 352 -7.83 6.53 8.03
N TRP A 353 -8.02 6.67 9.36
CA TRP A 353 -7.70 5.60 10.32
C TRP A 353 -8.93 4.94 10.92
N HIS A 354 -10.11 5.52 10.71
CA HIS A 354 -11.35 4.96 11.25
C HIS A 354 -11.75 3.71 10.47
N GLN A 355 -12.15 2.64 11.19
CA GLN A 355 -12.56 1.39 10.53
C GLN A 355 -13.72 1.55 9.54
N GLN A 356 -14.59 2.56 9.69
CA GLN A 356 -15.65 2.89 8.73
C GLN A 356 -15.16 3.85 7.63
N GLY A 357 -13.89 4.21 7.63
CA GLY A 357 -13.28 5.07 6.62
C GLY A 357 -12.89 4.32 5.35
N PRO A 358 -12.58 5.06 4.28
CA PRO A 358 -12.39 4.50 2.94
C PRO A 358 -11.15 3.60 2.79
N HIS A 359 -10.20 3.68 3.72
CA HIS A 359 -8.96 2.88 3.67
C HIS A 359 -9.06 1.54 4.41
N TRP A 360 -10.14 1.29 5.19
CA TRP A 360 -10.18 0.12 6.08
C TRP A 360 -11.47 -0.68 6.00
N TYR A 361 -12.59 -0.12 5.52
CA TYR A 361 -13.89 -0.72 5.61
C TYR A 361 -14.02 -2.05 4.84
N ARG A 362 -14.40 -3.14 5.54
CA ARG A 362 -14.58 -4.49 4.96
C ARG A 362 -16.01 -5.03 5.05
N GLY A 363 -16.99 -4.19 5.39
CA GLY A 363 -18.36 -4.62 5.65
C GLY A 363 -19.11 -5.19 4.43
N TYR A 364 -18.58 -5.06 3.22
CA TYR A 364 -19.15 -5.67 2.02
C TYR A 364 -18.96 -7.18 1.98
N PHE A 365 -17.92 -7.69 2.64
CA PHE A 365 -17.57 -9.09 2.62
C PHE A 365 -18.19 -9.83 3.78
N PRO A 366 -19.01 -10.91 3.55
CA PRO A 366 -19.73 -11.62 4.61
C PRO A 366 -18.85 -12.07 5.78
N ARG A 367 -17.63 -12.54 5.47
CA ARG A 367 -16.67 -13.03 6.48
C ARG A 367 -16.18 -11.94 7.45
N HIS A 368 -16.30 -10.68 7.07
CA HIS A 368 -15.83 -9.53 7.87
C HIS A 368 -16.97 -8.68 8.40
N ALA A 369 -18.17 -8.79 7.86
CA ALA A 369 -19.27 -7.87 8.10
C ALA A 369 -19.57 -7.66 9.60
N ALA A 370 -19.52 -8.71 10.41
CA ALA A 370 -19.83 -8.64 11.84
C ALA A 370 -18.93 -7.65 12.60
N ASP A 371 -17.64 -7.63 12.26
CA ASP A 371 -16.64 -6.76 12.92
C ASP A 371 -16.68 -5.31 12.40
N TRP A 372 -17.39 -5.08 11.27
CA TRP A 372 -17.39 -3.81 10.53
C TRP A 372 -18.78 -3.13 10.52
N GLY A 373 -19.59 -3.36 11.53
CA GLY A 373 -20.90 -2.72 11.68
C GLY A 373 -22.05 -3.42 10.98
N GLY A 374 -21.83 -4.63 10.51
CA GLY A 374 -22.82 -5.42 9.78
C GLY A 374 -22.74 -5.22 8.27
N ARG A 375 -23.43 -6.11 7.57
CA ARG A 375 -23.54 -6.06 6.11
C ARG A 375 -24.49 -4.92 5.69
N PRO A 376 -24.09 -4.00 4.78
CA PRO A 376 -24.99 -2.96 4.31
C PRO A 376 -26.21 -3.56 3.60
N SER A 377 -27.38 -2.97 3.82
CA SER A 377 -28.60 -3.34 3.08
C SER A 377 -28.51 -2.87 1.62
N GLU A 378 -29.41 -3.38 0.77
CA GLU A 378 -29.53 -2.92 -0.62
C GLU A 378 -29.87 -1.43 -0.69
N GLU A 379 -30.74 -0.95 0.19
CA GLU A 379 -31.11 0.47 0.25
C GLU A 379 -29.93 1.36 0.63
N MET A 380 -29.06 0.91 1.54
CA MET A 380 -27.84 1.65 1.90
C MET A 380 -26.87 1.73 0.72
N ILE A 381 -26.68 0.64 -0.02
CA ILE A 381 -25.85 0.64 -1.24
C ILE A 381 -26.49 1.53 -2.30
N ALA A 382 -27.79 1.42 -2.53
CA ALA A 382 -28.49 2.27 -3.49
C ALA A 382 -28.39 3.76 -3.14
N SER A 383 -28.38 4.12 -1.84
CA SER A 383 -28.15 5.50 -1.39
C SER A 383 -26.80 6.01 -1.86
N ILE A 384 -25.72 5.24 -1.63
CA ILE A 384 -24.34 5.58 -2.04
C ILE A 384 -24.28 5.75 -3.56
N LEU A 385 -24.79 4.78 -4.32
CA LEU A 385 -24.78 4.81 -5.78
C LEU A 385 -25.49 6.04 -6.33
N ASN A 386 -26.68 6.34 -5.81
CA ASN A 386 -27.49 7.49 -6.23
C ASN A 386 -26.79 8.82 -5.90
N ARG A 387 -26.21 8.95 -4.70
CA ARG A 387 -25.47 10.16 -4.28
C ARG A 387 -24.36 10.48 -5.26
N HIS A 388 -23.57 9.49 -5.64
CA HIS A 388 -22.39 9.69 -6.49
C HIS A 388 -22.70 9.53 -7.99
N GLY A 389 -23.93 9.18 -8.36
CA GLY A 389 -24.35 8.99 -9.77
C GLY A 389 -23.57 7.87 -10.47
N VAL A 390 -23.34 6.76 -9.76
CA VAL A 390 -22.57 5.59 -10.23
C VAL A 390 -23.44 4.32 -10.24
N LYS A 391 -22.95 3.28 -10.89
CA LYS A 391 -23.62 1.97 -10.93
C LYS A 391 -22.96 0.92 -10.06
N HIS A 392 -21.67 1.09 -9.79
CA HIS A 392 -20.87 0.09 -9.08
C HIS A 392 -19.90 0.78 -8.11
N ILE A 393 -19.61 0.09 -7.00
CA ILE A 393 -18.51 0.40 -6.09
C ILE A 393 -17.43 -0.65 -6.32
N VAL A 394 -16.20 -0.21 -6.59
CA VAL A 394 -15.05 -1.09 -6.84
C VAL A 394 -14.07 -0.96 -5.69
N VAL A 395 -13.69 -2.10 -5.12
CA VAL A 395 -12.83 -2.17 -3.92
C VAL A 395 -11.68 -3.17 -4.09
N GLY A 396 -10.56 -2.87 -3.43
CA GLY A 396 -9.42 -3.74 -3.17
C GLY A 396 -9.38 -4.19 -1.71
N HIS A 397 -8.18 -4.16 -1.07
CA HIS A 397 -7.95 -4.33 0.36
C HIS A 397 -8.36 -5.69 0.94
N THR A 398 -9.37 -6.30 0.44
CA THR A 398 -9.88 -7.60 0.89
C THR A 398 -9.70 -8.60 -0.22
N VAL A 399 -8.72 -9.50 -0.06
CA VAL A 399 -8.33 -10.49 -1.05
C VAL A 399 -9.54 -11.29 -1.55
N VAL A 400 -9.64 -11.41 -2.86
CA VAL A 400 -10.62 -12.24 -3.57
C VAL A 400 -9.88 -13.25 -4.45
N ASP A 401 -10.52 -14.39 -4.73
CA ASP A 401 -9.91 -15.42 -5.58
C ASP A 401 -9.87 -14.97 -7.06
N GLU A 402 -10.83 -14.15 -7.47
CA GLU A 402 -10.93 -13.60 -8.82
C GLU A 402 -11.58 -12.21 -8.80
N VAL A 403 -11.30 -11.40 -9.81
CA VAL A 403 -11.98 -10.11 -10.00
C VAL A 403 -13.46 -10.36 -10.30
N GLY A 404 -14.36 -9.90 -9.42
CA GLY A 404 -15.76 -10.26 -9.58
C GLY A 404 -16.73 -9.59 -8.62
N ARG A 405 -17.95 -10.07 -8.65
CA ARG A 405 -19.05 -9.57 -7.81
C ARG A 405 -18.90 -10.05 -6.39
N ILE A 406 -18.90 -9.14 -5.43
CA ILE A 406 -18.85 -9.51 -4.01
C ILE A 406 -20.20 -10.09 -3.59
N ASP A 407 -20.20 -11.37 -3.18
CA ASP A 407 -21.37 -12.07 -2.64
C ASP A 407 -22.60 -11.99 -3.58
N GLY A 408 -22.36 -12.09 -4.90
CA GLY A 408 -23.41 -12.07 -5.93
C GLY A 408 -24.10 -10.72 -6.12
N ARG A 409 -23.66 -9.65 -5.45
CA ARG A 409 -24.23 -8.30 -5.59
C ARG A 409 -23.70 -7.62 -6.84
N PRO A 410 -24.57 -7.26 -7.80
CA PRO A 410 -24.14 -6.67 -9.06
C PRO A 410 -23.48 -5.28 -8.89
N GLU A 411 -23.74 -4.59 -7.80
CA GLU A 411 -23.24 -3.24 -7.50
C GLU A 411 -21.82 -3.24 -6.92
N LEU A 412 -21.38 -4.35 -6.30
CA LEU A 412 -20.13 -4.43 -5.57
C LEU A 412 -19.12 -5.30 -6.32
N ILE A 413 -17.95 -4.77 -6.61
CA ILE A 413 -16.89 -5.48 -7.34
C ILE A 413 -15.61 -5.46 -6.52
N GLY A 414 -15.07 -6.65 -6.23
CA GLY A 414 -13.76 -6.85 -5.60
C GLY A 414 -12.68 -7.06 -6.66
N ILE A 415 -11.53 -6.41 -6.49
CA ILE A 415 -10.41 -6.48 -7.45
C ILE A 415 -9.04 -6.71 -6.80
N ASP A 416 -8.99 -7.07 -5.51
CA ASP A 416 -7.75 -7.41 -4.80
C ASP A 416 -7.38 -8.87 -5.07
N VAL A 417 -6.58 -9.11 -6.10
CA VAL A 417 -6.03 -10.42 -6.47
C VAL A 417 -4.52 -10.44 -6.29
N ALA A 418 -3.92 -11.62 -6.27
CA ALA A 418 -2.46 -11.77 -6.12
C ALA A 418 -1.70 -11.22 -7.34
N TRP A 419 -0.54 -10.59 -7.08
CA TRP A 419 0.35 -10.01 -8.09
C TRP A 419 1.76 -10.61 -8.08
N ARG A 420 1.96 -11.74 -7.40
CA ARG A 420 3.29 -12.38 -7.27
C ARG A 420 3.77 -13.00 -8.57
N ASP A 421 2.83 -13.48 -9.38
CA ASP A 421 3.09 -14.13 -10.66
C ASP A 421 2.10 -13.59 -11.71
N PRO A 422 2.52 -13.40 -12.97
CA PRO A 422 1.62 -12.97 -14.04
C PRO A 422 0.39 -13.87 -14.24
N SER A 423 0.47 -15.16 -13.89
CA SER A 423 -0.68 -16.07 -14.00
C SER A 423 -1.79 -15.82 -12.97
N GLU A 424 -1.48 -15.09 -11.88
CA GLU A 424 -2.45 -14.71 -10.84
C GLU A 424 -3.00 -13.31 -11.07
N ALA A 425 -2.31 -12.49 -11.88
CA ALA A 425 -2.65 -11.10 -12.09
C ALA A 425 -3.93 -10.93 -12.91
N ALA A 426 -4.86 -10.15 -12.40
CA ALA A 426 -6.09 -9.83 -13.09
C ALA A 426 -6.57 -8.41 -12.79
N GLY A 427 -7.44 -7.86 -13.65
CA GLY A 427 -8.03 -6.55 -13.49
C GLY A 427 -9.46 -6.49 -13.99
N LEU A 428 -10.17 -5.42 -13.62
CA LEU A 428 -11.52 -5.10 -14.10
C LEU A 428 -11.40 -4.21 -15.33
N LEU A 429 -11.98 -4.64 -16.45
CA LEU A 429 -12.06 -3.86 -17.69
C LEU A 429 -13.50 -3.46 -18.00
N LEU A 430 -13.74 -2.16 -18.20
CA LEU A 430 -14.90 -1.65 -18.91
C LEU A 430 -14.49 -1.32 -20.33
N ALA A 431 -15.08 -2.00 -21.31
CA ALA A 431 -14.91 -1.72 -22.73
C ALA A 431 -16.23 -1.95 -23.48
N GLU A 432 -16.56 -1.06 -24.40
CA GLU A 432 -17.79 -1.15 -25.22
C GLU A 432 -19.07 -1.32 -24.38
N GLY A 433 -19.10 -0.71 -23.19
CA GLY A 433 -20.22 -0.77 -22.26
C GLY A 433 -20.40 -2.10 -21.52
N ARG A 434 -19.42 -3.01 -21.60
CA ARG A 434 -19.42 -4.33 -20.94
C ARG A 434 -18.29 -4.44 -19.93
N LEU A 435 -18.52 -5.26 -18.90
CA LEU A 435 -17.54 -5.54 -17.85
C LEU A 435 -16.88 -6.89 -18.07
N TYR A 436 -15.56 -6.91 -17.88
CA TYR A 436 -14.75 -8.10 -18.01
C TYR A 436 -13.75 -8.17 -16.86
N GLN A 437 -13.44 -9.38 -16.41
CA GLN A 437 -12.16 -9.69 -15.83
C GLN A 437 -11.17 -9.85 -17.00
N VAL A 438 -9.97 -9.29 -16.86
CA VAL A 438 -8.87 -9.51 -17.80
C VAL A 438 -7.64 -10.03 -17.07
N ASP A 439 -6.92 -10.96 -17.66
CA ASP A 439 -5.67 -11.50 -17.13
C ASP A 439 -4.42 -10.81 -17.75
N ALA A 440 -3.23 -11.27 -17.37
CA ALA A 440 -1.98 -10.73 -17.88
C ALA A 440 -1.72 -11.06 -19.36
N SER A 441 -2.44 -11.98 -19.97
CA SER A 441 -2.35 -12.27 -21.41
C SER A 441 -3.28 -11.39 -22.26
N GLY A 442 -4.17 -10.61 -21.62
CA GLY A 442 -5.21 -9.83 -22.26
C GLY A 442 -6.48 -10.64 -22.56
N GLN A 443 -6.59 -11.87 -22.06
CA GLN A 443 -7.81 -12.67 -22.17
C GLN A 443 -8.93 -12.00 -21.37
N LYS A 444 -10.11 -11.88 -21.98
CA LYS A 444 -11.30 -11.23 -21.40
C LYS A 444 -12.33 -12.28 -21.01
N THR A 445 -12.74 -12.30 -19.76
CA THR A 445 -13.86 -13.10 -19.26
C THR A 445 -14.99 -12.15 -18.84
N PRO A 446 -16.19 -12.24 -19.45
CA PRO A 446 -17.30 -11.37 -19.08
C PRO A 446 -17.67 -11.52 -17.61
N LEU A 447 -17.89 -10.39 -16.90
CA LEU A 447 -18.40 -10.39 -15.53
C LEU A 447 -19.91 -10.65 -15.46
N ASP A 448 -20.54 -10.95 -16.59
CA ASP A 448 -21.98 -11.08 -16.67
C ASP A 448 -22.49 -12.42 -16.12
N SER A 449 -23.43 -12.25 -15.21
CA SER A 449 -24.42 -13.24 -14.77
C SER A 449 -23.90 -14.54 -14.14
N GLY A 450 -23.73 -14.56 -12.85
CA GLY A 450 -24.04 -15.73 -12.04
C GLY A 450 -22.89 -16.55 -11.47
N GLN A 451 -21.64 -16.12 -11.55
CA GLN A 451 -20.59 -16.72 -10.73
C GLN A 451 -20.34 -15.84 -9.51
N SER A 452 -20.72 -16.31 -8.34
CA SER A 452 -20.22 -15.77 -7.08
C SER A 452 -18.79 -16.22 -6.89
N PRO A 453 -17.84 -15.31 -6.58
CA PRO A 453 -16.51 -15.74 -6.17
C PRO A 453 -16.64 -16.68 -4.98
N THR A 454 -16.17 -17.91 -5.14
CA THR A 454 -16.08 -18.85 -4.03
C THR A 454 -15.02 -18.32 -3.08
N SER A 455 -15.42 -18.06 -1.84
CA SER A 455 -14.49 -17.69 -0.78
C SER A 455 -13.52 -18.83 -0.52
N GLY A 456 -12.25 -18.66 -0.85
CA GLY A 456 -11.18 -19.53 -0.39
C GLY A 456 -11.12 -19.55 1.14
N GLU A 457 -10.99 -20.76 1.71
CA GLU A 457 -10.84 -21.03 3.14
C GLU A 457 -9.52 -20.49 3.72
#